data_f222c643aedf530362a623dc11723f8d
#
_entry.id   f222c643aedf530362a623dc11723f8d
#
_cell.length_a   1.000
_cell.length_b   1.000
_cell.length_c   1.000
_cell.angle_alpha   90.00
_cell.angle_beta   90.00
_cell.angle_gamma   90.00
#
_symmetry.space_group_name_H-M   'P 1'
#
loop_
_entity.id
_entity.type
_entity.pdbx_description
1 polymer ?
#
loop_
_entity_poly.entity_id
_entity_poly.type
_entity_poly.pdbx_seq_one_letter_code
_entity_poly.pdbx_strand_id
1 'polypeptide(L)'
;MCFTPIDNNHGVKHHKRQSFFSPARRAQRREHLLHPGHGIGGVTGWRRWVVNILLILFVAPPVMFIGYRYIPPIITPLMIIRAAEGFGLTRHWVPLSEISPNLQRAVIASEDARFCLHHGFDWVAVHKAMERNAEGGHRLLGASTISMQTAKNLLLWPGRDYLRKGMEAYLTVWLEAFVPKKRILELYLNEIEWGQGIYGAEAAARIYFNTSAAKLTPRQASLMAAVLPNPLKWRPDYPGRWVSAHARTIEARSNAVFLGKDGPCP
;
A
#
# COMPACT_ATOMS: atom_id res chain seq x y z
N MET A 1 -59.46 35.78 39.57
CA MET A 1 -59.83 35.88 41.02
C MET A 1 -58.50 35.93 41.74
N CYS A 2 -58.07 37.16 42.12
CA CYS A 2 -58.22 37.80 43.44
C CYS A 2 -57.50 36.94 44.50
N PHE A 3 -56.57 37.39 45.27
CA PHE A 3 -56.28 38.64 45.93
C PHE A 3 -54.85 38.57 46.54
N THR A 4 -54.15 39.68 46.54
CA THR A 4 -53.08 40.17 47.40
C THR A 4 -53.52 40.30 48.87
N PRO A 5 -52.73 40.90 49.76
CA PRO A 5 -51.34 40.81 50.24
C PRO A 5 -51.35 40.74 51.81
N ILE A 6 -50.19 40.77 52.49
CA ILE A 6 -50.01 41.47 53.77
C ILE A 6 -48.52 41.54 54.17
N ASP A 7 -48.21 42.75 54.54
CA ASP A 7 -47.04 43.42 55.07
C ASP A 7 -46.73 43.05 56.54
N ASN A 8 -45.46 43.19 56.96
CA ASN A 8 -45.02 43.91 58.18
C ASN A 8 -43.59 43.50 58.57
N ASN A 9 -42.67 44.32 58.32
CA ASN A 9 -41.96 45.28 59.19
C ASN A 9 -41.55 44.75 60.58
N HIS A 10 -40.24 44.68 60.83
CA HIS A 10 -39.56 45.24 62.01
C HIS A 10 -38.08 44.75 62.11
N GLY A 11 -37.21 45.75 62.28
CA GLY A 11 -36.14 45.62 63.27
C GLY A 11 -34.71 45.81 62.77
N VAL A 12 -34.29 47.04 62.67
CA VAL A 12 -32.93 47.53 62.58
C VAL A 12 -32.06 47.02 63.74
N LYS A 13 -30.96 46.38 63.48
CA LYS A 13 -29.76 46.36 64.35
C LYS A 13 -28.48 46.49 63.52
N HIS A 14 -27.89 47.69 63.66
CA HIS A 14 -26.52 47.95 63.22
C HIS A 14 -25.50 47.06 63.95
N HIS A 15 -24.78 46.23 63.24
CA HIS A 15 -23.52 45.69 63.72
C HIS A 15 -22.38 46.17 62.80
N LYS A 16 -21.52 47.06 63.33
CA LYS A 16 -20.25 47.45 62.78
C LYS A 16 -19.39 46.19 62.59
N ARG A 17 -19.13 45.78 61.37
CA ARG A 17 -18.05 44.84 61.04
C ARG A 17 -16.78 45.62 60.74
N GLN A 18 -15.83 45.46 61.64
CA GLN A 18 -14.47 45.90 61.48
C GLN A 18 -13.81 45.24 60.27
N SER A 19 -13.19 46.07 59.44
CA SER A 19 -12.40 45.61 58.25
C SER A 19 -11.08 44.96 58.70
N PHE A 20 -11.01 43.66 58.65
CA PHE A 20 -9.76 42.93 58.70
C PHE A 20 -9.28 42.66 57.26
N PHE A 21 -8.68 43.65 56.66
CA PHE A 21 -7.84 43.43 55.48
C PHE A 21 -6.43 43.94 55.78
N SER A 22 -5.59 43.02 56.23
CA SER A 22 -4.15 43.22 56.36
C SER A 22 -3.53 43.41 54.97
N PRO A 23 -2.71 44.46 54.76
CA PRO A 23 -1.99 44.70 53.48
C PRO A 23 -1.04 43.62 53.07
N ALA A 24 -0.60 42.76 53.98
CA ALA A 24 0.38 41.70 53.75
C ALA A 24 -0.12 40.56 52.84
N ARG A 25 -1.43 40.32 52.71
CA ARG A 25 -1.95 39.28 51.85
C ARG A 25 -2.12 39.70 50.37
N ARG A 26 -1.99 41.00 50.05
CA ARG A 26 -2.04 41.47 48.65
C ARG A 26 -0.69 41.39 47.95
N ALA A 27 0.40 41.37 48.66
CA ALA A 27 1.73 41.23 48.09
C ALA A 27 2.02 39.79 47.64
N GLN A 28 1.62 38.78 48.43
CA GLN A 28 1.84 37.38 48.08
C GLN A 28 1.01 36.86 46.87
N ARG A 29 -0.13 37.53 46.57
CA ARG A 29 -0.95 37.13 45.40
C ARG A 29 -0.43 37.73 44.08
N ARG A 30 0.46 38.73 44.11
CA ARG A 30 1.05 39.35 42.92
C ARG A 30 2.35 38.65 42.45
N GLU A 31 3.07 38.00 43.35
CA GLU A 31 4.27 37.27 42.97
C GLU A 31 4.00 35.93 42.25
N HIS A 32 2.78 35.33 42.45
CA HIS A 32 2.41 34.10 41.73
C HIS A 32 1.89 34.33 40.31
N LEU A 33 1.74 35.58 39.85
CA LEU A 33 1.25 35.92 38.52
C LEU A 33 2.34 36.37 37.54
N LEU A 34 3.63 36.38 37.97
CA LEU A 34 4.74 36.86 37.15
C LEU A 34 5.79 35.78 36.83
N HIS A 35 5.45 34.50 37.02
CA HIS A 35 6.18 33.45 36.32
C HIS A 35 5.33 32.98 35.13
N PRO A 36 5.52 33.54 33.92
CA PRO A 36 5.14 32.80 32.75
C PRO A 36 6.05 31.57 32.75
N GLY A 37 5.52 30.43 33.15
CA GLY A 37 6.15 29.16 32.91
C GLY A 37 6.51 29.12 31.43
N HIS A 38 7.73 29.46 31.10
CA HIS A 38 8.29 29.18 29.81
C HIS A 38 8.22 27.67 29.65
N GLY A 39 7.14 27.23 29.02
CA GLY A 39 6.94 25.88 28.65
C GLY A 39 8.08 25.47 27.73
N ILE A 40 9.11 24.83 28.29
CA ILE A 40 10.16 24.11 27.56
C ILE A 40 9.54 22.92 26.77
N GLY A 41 8.20 22.89 26.65
CA GLY A 41 7.46 21.87 25.91
C GLY A 41 7.51 21.99 24.38
N GLY A 42 7.79 23.18 23.82
CA GLY A 42 7.72 23.39 22.36
C GLY A 42 8.89 22.74 21.60
N VAL A 43 10.10 22.80 22.13
CA VAL A 43 11.30 22.29 21.44
C VAL A 43 11.44 20.77 21.53
N THR A 44 10.90 20.14 22.57
CA THR A 44 10.94 18.68 22.70
C THR A 44 9.83 17.99 21.89
N GLY A 45 8.70 18.65 21.64
CA GLY A 45 7.57 18.12 20.89
C GLY A 45 7.93 17.86 19.42
N TRP A 46 8.42 18.86 18.69
CA TRP A 46 8.73 18.72 17.27
C TRP A 46 9.87 17.72 17.01
N ARG A 47 10.88 17.66 17.89
CA ARG A 47 11.97 16.68 17.77
C ARG A 47 11.46 15.25 17.87
N ARG A 48 10.51 14.97 18.78
CA ARG A 48 9.85 13.65 18.86
C ARG A 48 9.09 13.34 17.57
N TRP A 49 8.37 14.28 17.00
CA TRP A 49 7.70 14.11 15.71
C TRP A 49 8.68 13.82 14.57
N VAL A 50 9.78 14.57 14.49
CA VAL A 50 10.84 14.31 13.49
C VAL A 50 11.42 12.92 13.66
N VAL A 51 11.78 12.53 14.89
CA VAL A 51 12.30 11.19 15.16
C VAL A 51 11.30 10.12 14.79
N ASN A 52 10.03 10.27 15.15
CA ASN A 52 8.99 9.30 14.78
C ASN A 52 8.79 9.20 13.26
N ILE A 53 8.81 10.33 12.55
CA ILE A 53 8.75 10.33 11.08
C ILE A 53 9.97 9.60 10.48
N LEU A 54 11.17 9.86 10.97
CA LEU A 54 12.37 9.17 10.52
C LEU A 54 12.31 7.66 10.82
N LEU A 55 11.85 7.28 12.01
CA LEU A 55 11.62 5.87 12.35
C LEU A 55 10.61 5.21 11.41
N ILE A 56 9.49 5.87 11.13
CA ILE A 56 8.48 5.36 10.18
C ILE A 56 9.09 5.23 8.77
N LEU A 57 9.84 6.21 8.32
CA LEU A 57 10.42 6.19 6.97
C LEU A 57 11.58 5.20 6.85
N PHE A 58 12.46 5.09 7.81
CA PHE A 58 13.73 4.35 7.66
C PHE A 58 13.79 3.02 8.42
N VAL A 59 12.91 2.79 9.38
CA VAL A 59 12.89 1.55 10.18
C VAL A 59 11.69 0.67 9.84
N ALA A 60 10.50 1.24 9.68
CA ALA A 60 9.32 0.44 9.42
C ALA A 60 9.38 -0.35 8.10
N PRO A 61 9.77 0.22 6.92
CA PRO A 61 9.84 -0.55 5.69
C PRO A 61 10.82 -1.73 5.73
N PRO A 62 12.10 -1.56 6.19
CA PRO A 62 13.00 -2.70 6.36
C PRO A 62 12.42 -3.81 7.23
N VAL A 63 11.88 -3.46 8.40
CA VAL A 63 11.28 -4.44 9.33
C VAL A 63 10.12 -5.18 8.68
N MET A 64 9.24 -4.47 7.97
CA MET A 64 8.11 -5.08 7.26
C MET A 64 8.60 -6.02 6.15
N PHE A 65 9.56 -5.62 5.32
CA PHE A 65 10.05 -6.46 4.24
C PHE A 65 10.88 -7.65 4.73
N ILE A 66 11.62 -7.52 5.84
CA ILE A 66 12.22 -8.66 6.52
C ILE A 66 11.12 -9.63 7.01
N GLY A 67 10.01 -9.12 7.55
CA GLY A 67 8.85 -9.94 7.88
C GLY A 67 8.25 -10.64 6.67
N TYR A 68 8.01 -9.93 5.56
CA TYR A 68 7.44 -10.49 4.33
C TYR A 68 8.37 -11.46 3.59
N ARG A 69 9.67 -11.44 3.89
CA ARG A 69 10.60 -12.47 3.42
C ARG A 69 10.18 -13.86 3.88
N TYR A 70 9.61 -13.99 5.07
CA TYR A 70 9.29 -15.27 5.70
C TYR A 70 7.79 -15.50 5.87
N ILE A 71 7.02 -14.45 6.12
CA ILE A 71 5.61 -14.52 6.49
C ILE A 71 4.77 -13.90 5.37
N PRO A 72 3.72 -14.59 4.87
CA PRO A 72 2.78 -13.98 3.92
C PRO A 72 2.06 -12.79 4.54
N PRO A 73 1.82 -11.70 3.79
CA PRO A 73 0.93 -10.63 4.24
C PRO A 73 -0.48 -11.19 4.48
N ILE A 74 -1.12 -10.79 5.56
CA ILE A 74 -2.49 -11.24 5.89
C ILE A 74 -3.50 -10.52 4.99
N ILE A 75 -3.34 -9.20 4.85
CA ILE A 75 -4.20 -8.31 4.06
C ILE A 75 -3.39 -7.12 3.57
N THR A 76 -3.76 -6.55 2.42
CA THR A 76 -3.11 -5.36 1.87
C THR A 76 -4.08 -4.16 1.87
N PRO A 77 -3.56 -2.91 1.82
CA PRO A 77 -4.41 -1.72 1.70
C PRO A 77 -5.34 -1.79 0.48
N LEU A 78 -4.86 -2.32 -0.65
CA LEU A 78 -5.67 -2.52 -1.85
C LEU A 78 -6.88 -3.43 -1.58
N MET A 79 -6.67 -4.54 -0.89
CA MET A 79 -7.74 -5.49 -0.54
C MET A 79 -8.81 -4.83 0.33
N ILE A 80 -8.39 -4.04 1.33
CA ILE A 80 -9.32 -3.33 2.23
C ILE A 80 -10.15 -2.32 1.43
N ILE A 81 -9.51 -1.52 0.58
CA ILE A 81 -10.19 -0.51 -0.23
C ILE A 81 -11.18 -1.17 -1.18
N ARG A 82 -10.79 -2.23 -1.88
CA ARG A 82 -11.66 -2.97 -2.81
C ARG A 82 -12.83 -3.67 -2.12
N ALA A 83 -12.60 -4.22 -0.93
CA ALA A 83 -13.69 -4.78 -0.12
C ALA A 83 -14.69 -3.70 0.32
N ALA A 84 -14.21 -2.50 0.69
CA ALA A 84 -15.07 -1.37 1.00
C ALA A 84 -15.84 -0.83 -0.22
N GLU A 85 -15.29 -0.97 -1.43
CA GLU A 85 -15.96 -0.67 -2.71
C GLU A 85 -17.00 -1.75 -3.10
N GLY A 86 -17.14 -2.84 -2.33
CA GLY A 86 -18.13 -3.90 -2.54
C GLY A 86 -17.68 -5.02 -3.46
N PHE A 87 -16.41 -5.09 -3.87
CA PHE A 87 -15.92 -6.16 -4.76
C PHE A 87 -15.68 -7.51 -4.05
N GLY A 88 -15.78 -7.55 -2.72
CA GLY A 88 -15.48 -8.75 -1.95
C GLY A 88 -13.97 -9.02 -1.80
N LEU A 89 -13.65 -10.18 -1.23
CA LEU A 89 -12.27 -10.61 -1.03
C LEU A 89 -12.17 -12.13 -1.15
N THR A 90 -11.67 -12.60 -2.28
CA THR A 90 -11.32 -14.02 -2.50
C THR A 90 -9.82 -14.13 -2.69
N ARG A 91 -9.14 -14.81 -1.77
CA ARG A 91 -7.70 -15.00 -1.78
C ARG A 91 -7.32 -16.38 -1.27
N HIS A 92 -6.42 -17.04 -1.99
CA HIS A 92 -5.79 -18.29 -1.57
C HIS A 92 -4.29 -18.19 -1.80
N TRP A 93 -3.55 -18.11 -0.72
CA TRP A 93 -2.09 -18.11 -0.77
C TRP A 93 -1.56 -19.50 -1.06
N VAL A 94 -0.62 -19.60 -2.00
CA VAL A 94 0.16 -20.83 -2.26
C VAL A 94 1.64 -20.47 -2.43
N PRO A 95 2.58 -21.34 -2.00
CA PRO A 95 3.99 -21.10 -2.24
C PRO A 95 4.31 -21.10 -3.74
N LEU A 96 5.42 -20.45 -4.12
CA LEU A 96 5.81 -20.36 -5.55
C LEU A 96 5.99 -21.72 -6.22
N SER A 97 6.40 -22.74 -5.46
CA SER A 97 6.51 -24.14 -5.93
C SER A 97 5.18 -24.75 -6.36
N GLU A 98 4.06 -24.25 -5.87
CA GLU A 98 2.70 -24.64 -6.22
C GLU A 98 2.06 -23.73 -7.28
N ILE A 99 2.82 -22.83 -7.86
CA ILE A 99 2.41 -22.01 -9.00
C ILE A 99 3.11 -22.51 -10.26
N SER A 100 2.33 -22.85 -11.28
CA SER A 100 2.85 -23.36 -12.55
C SER A 100 4.01 -22.52 -13.10
N PRO A 101 5.13 -23.12 -13.51
CA PRO A 101 6.19 -22.42 -14.22
C PRO A 101 5.69 -21.67 -15.46
N ASN A 102 4.59 -22.12 -16.06
CA ASN A 102 3.96 -21.42 -17.19
C ASN A 102 3.46 -20.03 -16.78
N LEU A 103 2.82 -19.92 -15.60
CA LEU A 103 2.35 -18.60 -15.12
C LEU A 103 3.51 -17.71 -14.73
N GLN A 104 4.51 -18.25 -14.05
CA GLN A 104 5.71 -17.50 -13.68
C GLN A 104 6.39 -16.90 -14.92
N ARG A 105 6.60 -17.70 -15.97
CA ARG A 105 7.18 -17.24 -17.25
C ARG A 105 6.29 -16.23 -17.97
N ALA A 106 4.99 -16.48 -18.04
CA ALA A 106 4.05 -15.58 -18.71
C ALA A 106 4.00 -14.20 -18.07
N VAL A 107 3.99 -14.14 -16.75
CA VAL A 107 4.00 -12.88 -15.99
C VAL A 107 5.34 -12.14 -16.16
N ILE A 108 6.47 -12.83 -16.04
CA ILE A 108 7.78 -12.22 -16.29
C ILE A 108 7.86 -11.69 -17.72
N ALA A 109 7.44 -12.49 -18.72
CA ALA A 109 7.48 -12.09 -20.12
C ALA A 109 6.57 -10.88 -20.46
N SER A 110 5.46 -10.72 -19.73
CA SER A 110 4.50 -9.64 -19.98
C SER A 110 4.81 -8.37 -19.20
N GLU A 111 5.18 -8.48 -17.93
CA GLU A 111 5.29 -7.35 -17.01
C GLU A 111 6.74 -6.87 -16.85
N ASP A 112 7.71 -7.79 -16.90
CA ASP A 112 9.09 -7.47 -16.56
C ASP A 112 10.06 -8.49 -17.16
N ALA A 113 10.25 -8.44 -18.46
CA ALA A 113 11.07 -9.43 -19.18
C ALA A 113 12.55 -9.50 -18.71
N ARG A 114 13.00 -8.50 -17.95
CA ARG A 114 14.36 -8.41 -17.40
C ARG A 114 14.38 -8.55 -15.88
N PHE A 115 13.35 -9.10 -15.27
CA PHE A 115 13.15 -9.22 -13.81
C PHE A 115 14.40 -9.73 -13.08
N CYS A 116 15.11 -10.69 -13.67
CA CYS A 116 16.31 -11.28 -13.08
C CYS A 116 17.60 -10.48 -13.34
N LEU A 117 17.54 -9.41 -14.13
CA LEU A 117 18.73 -8.65 -14.58
C LEU A 117 18.83 -7.26 -13.93
N HIS A 118 17.88 -6.90 -13.09
CA HIS A 118 17.90 -5.60 -12.40
C HIS A 118 17.52 -5.73 -10.92
N HIS A 119 17.79 -4.69 -10.14
CA HIS A 119 17.46 -4.57 -8.72
C HIS A 119 16.37 -3.51 -8.53
N GLY A 120 15.12 -3.87 -8.83
CA GLY A 120 13.94 -3.02 -8.64
C GLY A 120 13.58 -2.15 -9.83
N PHE A 121 14.55 -1.61 -10.56
CA PHE A 121 14.32 -0.68 -11.66
C PHE A 121 15.00 -1.18 -12.94
N ASP A 122 14.23 -1.38 -13.99
CA ASP A 122 14.77 -1.67 -15.33
C ASP A 122 15.03 -0.36 -16.09
N TRP A 123 16.24 0.18 -15.91
CA TRP A 123 16.65 1.42 -16.58
C TRP A 123 16.65 1.31 -18.10
N VAL A 124 16.88 0.13 -18.67
CA VAL A 124 16.80 -0.09 -20.11
C VAL A 124 15.35 0.03 -20.59
N ALA A 125 14.41 -0.54 -19.86
CA ALA A 125 12.99 -0.39 -20.18
C ALA A 125 12.52 1.05 -19.98
N VAL A 126 13.01 1.76 -18.96
CA VAL A 126 12.73 3.19 -18.74
C VAL A 126 13.18 4.03 -19.93
N HIS A 127 14.43 3.88 -20.38
CA HIS A 127 14.95 4.62 -21.55
C HIS A 127 14.11 4.34 -22.80
N LYS A 128 13.85 3.07 -23.10
CA LYS A 128 13.01 2.70 -24.25
C LYS A 128 11.59 3.27 -24.18
N ALA A 129 11.01 3.31 -22.98
CA ALA A 129 9.69 3.89 -22.79
C ALA A 129 9.72 5.42 -22.99
N MET A 130 10.76 6.09 -22.50
CA MET A 130 10.94 7.54 -22.69
C MET A 130 11.11 7.91 -24.17
N GLU A 131 11.96 7.19 -24.91
CA GLU A 131 12.17 7.39 -26.35
C GLU A 131 10.85 7.25 -27.12
N ARG A 132 10.15 6.14 -26.95
CA ARG A 132 8.86 5.91 -27.62
C ARG A 132 7.77 6.90 -27.24
N ASN A 133 7.75 7.34 -25.99
CA ASN A 133 6.78 8.34 -25.54
C ASN A 133 7.10 9.73 -26.13
N ALA A 134 8.38 10.04 -26.36
CA ALA A 134 8.81 11.28 -27.01
C ALA A 134 8.48 11.30 -28.51
N GLU A 135 8.44 10.15 -29.17
CA GLU A 135 8.03 10.00 -30.57
C GLU A 135 6.52 10.22 -30.81
N GLY A 136 5.74 10.49 -29.76
CA GLY A 136 4.32 10.87 -29.87
C GLY A 136 3.36 9.71 -30.12
N GLY A 137 3.66 8.53 -29.65
CA GLY A 137 2.78 7.38 -29.73
C GLY A 137 1.44 7.60 -28.99
N HIS A 138 0.33 7.11 -29.56
CA HIS A 138 -1.03 7.22 -28.97
C HIS A 138 -1.20 6.58 -27.59
N ARG A 139 -0.24 5.79 -27.12
CA ARG A 139 -0.27 5.09 -25.85
C ARG A 139 1.05 5.24 -25.14
N LEU A 140 1.02 5.90 -23.99
CA LEU A 140 2.18 5.98 -23.10
C LEU A 140 2.59 4.60 -22.63
N LEU A 141 3.86 4.26 -22.84
CA LEU A 141 4.47 3.04 -22.32
C LEU A 141 4.95 3.27 -20.90
N GLY A 142 4.56 2.39 -20.00
CA GLY A 142 5.09 2.33 -18.64
C GLY A 142 6.31 1.41 -18.57
N ALA A 143 7.19 1.67 -17.62
CA ALA A 143 8.34 0.83 -17.32
C ALA A 143 8.32 0.38 -15.84
N SER A 144 7.13 0.07 -15.32
CA SER A 144 7.00 -0.45 -13.95
C SER A 144 7.36 -1.92 -13.91
N THR A 145 8.26 -2.28 -13.00
CA THR A 145 8.75 -3.65 -12.81
C THR A 145 7.82 -4.45 -11.90
N ILE A 146 8.00 -5.78 -11.86
CA ILE A 146 7.32 -6.66 -10.89
C ILE A 146 7.61 -6.20 -9.45
N SER A 147 8.84 -5.82 -9.13
CA SER A 147 9.22 -5.33 -7.80
C SER A 147 8.49 -4.04 -7.42
N MET A 148 8.39 -3.08 -8.34
CA MET A 148 7.62 -1.85 -8.13
C MET A 148 6.14 -2.13 -7.89
N GLN A 149 5.56 -3.00 -8.71
CA GLN A 149 4.15 -3.40 -8.57
C GLN A 149 3.90 -4.15 -7.26
N THR A 150 4.85 -5.02 -6.82
CA THR A 150 4.78 -5.71 -5.53
C THR A 150 4.80 -4.73 -4.37
N ALA A 151 5.76 -3.81 -4.33
CA ALA A 151 5.84 -2.79 -3.29
C ALA A 151 4.55 -1.95 -3.21
N LYS A 152 4.02 -1.54 -4.37
CA LYS A 152 2.74 -0.85 -4.47
C LYS A 152 1.58 -1.65 -3.88
N ASN A 153 1.41 -2.89 -4.31
CA ASN A 153 0.25 -3.72 -3.91
C ASN A 153 0.30 -4.10 -2.43
N LEU A 154 1.49 -4.26 -1.86
CA LEU A 154 1.66 -4.58 -0.46
C LEU A 154 1.34 -3.43 0.49
N LEU A 155 1.70 -2.18 0.14
CA LEU A 155 1.76 -1.09 1.10
C LEU A 155 1.05 0.19 0.68
N LEU A 156 0.63 0.33 -0.59
CA LEU A 156 0.07 1.58 -1.11
C LEU A 156 -1.38 1.41 -1.57
N TRP A 157 -2.02 2.54 -1.80
CA TRP A 157 -3.39 2.64 -2.29
C TRP A 157 -3.45 2.61 -3.83
N PRO A 158 -4.61 2.24 -4.42
CA PRO A 158 -4.83 2.37 -5.85
C PRO A 158 -4.89 3.87 -6.22
N GLY A 159 -4.34 4.22 -7.39
CA GLY A 159 -4.33 5.60 -7.88
C GLY A 159 -3.16 5.86 -8.83
N ARG A 160 -3.14 7.07 -9.42
CA ARG A 160 -2.12 7.51 -10.37
C ARG A 160 -1.67 8.92 -10.04
N ASP A 161 -1.05 9.09 -8.88
CA ASP A 161 -0.45 10.36 -8.46
C ASP A 161 1.08 10.25 -8.29
N TYR A 162 1.77 11.38 -8.40
CA TYR A 162 3.24 11.42 -8.34
C TYR A 162 3.78 11.10 -6.95
N LEU A 163 3.06 11.49 -5.88
CA LEU A 163 3.49 11.18 -4.51
C LEU A 163 3.51 9.66 -4.29
N ARG A 164 2.42 8.99 -4.66
CA ARG A 164 2.33 7.52 -4.58
C ARG A 164 3.43 6.87 -5.43
N LYS A 165 3.72 7.40 -6.63
CA LYS A 165 4.79 6.86 -7.48
C LYS A 165 6.18 7.04 -6.86
N GLY A 166 6.43 8.15 -6.18
CA GLY A 166 7.65 8.35 -5.40
C GLY A 166 7.76 7.36 -4.23
N MET A 167 6.66 7.13 -3.50
CA MET A 167 6.62 6.14 -2.43
C MET A 167 6.80 4.71 -2.96
N GLU A 168 6.22 4.38 -4.11
CA GLU A 168 6.42 3.09 -4.78
C GLU A 168 7.90 2.86 -5.09
N ALA A 169 8.59 3.86 -5.66
CA ALA A 169 10.01 3.76 -5.93
C ALA A 169 10.84 3.61 -4.63
N TYR A 170 10.55 4.40 -3.62
CA TYR A 170 11.20 4.32 -2.31
C TYR A 170 11.04 2.93 -1.68
N LEU A 171 9.83 2.40 -1.63
CA LEU A 171 9.55 1.08 -1.06
C LEU A 171 10.18 -0.05 -1.88
N THR A 172 10.32 0.12 -3.20
CA THR A 172 10.98 -0.85 -4.08
C THR A 172 12.45 -1.05 -3.71
N VAL A 173 13.16 0.01 -3.30
CA VAL A 173 14.56 -0.10 -2.85
C VAL A 173 14.65 -1.02 -1.62
N TRP A 174 13.77 -0.83 -0.64
CA TRP A 174 13.74 -1.67 0.56
C TRP A 174 13.32 -3.12 0.26
N LEU A 175 12.32 -3.29 -0.60
CA LEU A 175 11.87 -4.62 -1.03
C LEU A 175 13.04 -5.42 -1.65
N GLU A 176 13.75 -4.83 -2.59
CA GLU A 176 14.88 -5.50 -3.26
C GLU A 176 16.09 -5.72 -2.34
N ALA A 177 16.30 -4.86 -1.35
CA ALA A 177 17.38 -5.02 -0.40
C ALA A 177 17.17 -6.19 0.56
N PHE A 178 15.93 -6.49 0.94
CA PHE A 178 15.64 -7.47 2.00
C PHE A 178 14.92 -8.73 1.51
N VAL A 179 14.29 -8.71 0.35
CA VAL A 179 13.49 -9.82 -0.17
C VAL A 179 14.12 -10.38 -1.44
N PRO A 180 14.46 -11.67 -1.50
CA PRO A 180 15.04 -12.25 -2.70
C PRO A 180 14.02 -12.31 -3.85
N LYS A 181 14.49 -12.27 -5.10
CA LYS A 181 13.67 -12.29 -6.32
C LYS A 181 12.59 -13.37 -6.33
N LYS A 182 12.94 -14.58 -5.92
CA LYS A 182 12.01 -15.70 -5.80
C LYS A 182 10.82 -15.35 -4.91
N ARG A 183 11.08 -14.73 -3.76
CA ARG A 183 10.01 -14.32 -2.83
C ARG A 183 9.26 -13.09 -3.32
N ILE A 184 9.91 -12.16 -4.03
CA ILE A 184 9.23 -11.03 -4.67
C ILE A 184 8.20 -11.53 -5.68
N LEU A 185 8.56 -12.49 -6.54
CA LEU A 185 7.62 -13.08 -7.50
C LEU A 185 6.49 -13.84 -6.79
N GLU A 186 6.79 -14.55 -5.71
CA GLU A 186 5.79 -15.26 -4.92
C GLU A 186 4.78 -14.28 -4.30
N LEU A 187 5.28 -13.19 -3.68
CA LEU A 187 4.45 -12.10 -3.17
C LEU A 187 3.60 -11.50 -4.28
N TYR A 188 4.21 -11.16 -5.40
CA TYR A 188 3.52 -10.61 -6.56
C TYR A 188 2.34 -11.48 -6.99
N LEU A 189 2.60 -12.75 -7.31
CA LEU A 189 1.60 -13.68 -7.83
C LEU A 189 0.46 -13.98 -6.86
N ASN A 190 0.68 -13.80 -5.55
CA ASN A 190 -0.32 -14.01 -4.51
C ASN A 190 -1.08 -12.75 -4.10
N GLU A 191 -0.55 -11.54 -4.38
CA GLU A 191 -1.14 -10.29 -3.91
C GLU A 191 -1.77 -9.43 -5.01
N ILE A 192 -1.44 -9.67 -6.28
CA ILE A 192 -2.06 -8.90 -7.37
C ILE A 192 -3.54 -9.26 -7.54
N GLU A 193 -4.30 -8.26 -7.94
CA GLU A 193 -5.71 -8.41 -8.29
C GLU A 193 -5.83 -8.95 -9.72
N TRP A 194 -6.45 -10.12 -9.88
CA TRP A 194 -6.70 -10.79 -11.16
C TRP A 194 -8.11 -10.53 -11.70
N GLY A 195 -8.97 -9.94 -10.89
CA GLY A 195 -10.34 -9.59 -11.19
C GLY A 195 -10.96 -8.89 -9.99
N GLN A 196 -12.19 -8.44 -10.09
CA GLN A 196 -12.86 -7.73 -8.99
C GLN A 196 -12.86 -8.58 -7.71
N GLY A 197 -12.07 -8.16 -6.71
CA GLY A 197 -11.94 -8.84 -5.43
C GLY A 197 -11.27 -10.22 -5.48
N ILE A 198 -10.61 -10.59 -6.59
CA ILE A 198 -9.92 -11.88 -6.77
C ILE A 198 -8.42 -11.64 -6.67
N TYR A 199 -7.81 -12.16 -5.61
CA TYR A 199 -6.38 -11.98 -5.34
C TYR A 199 -5.65 -13.32 -5.34
N GLY A 200 -4.48 -13.30 -5.99
CA GLY A 200 -3.59 -14.45 -6.05
C GLY A 200 -3.91 -15.44 -7.16
N ALA A 201 -2.85 -16.09 -7.62
CA ALA A 201 -2.87 -17.02 -8.75
C ALA A 201 -3.81 -18.23 -8.53
N GLU A 202 -3.85 -18.75 -7.30
CA GLU A 202 -4.67 -19.91 -6.98
C GLU A 202 -6.16 -19.59 -7.03
N ALA A 203 -6.58 -18.46 -6.43
CA ALA A 203 -7.97 -18.02 -6.48
C ALA A 203 -8.41 -17.77 -7.92
N ALA A 204 -7.58 -17.10 -8.71
CA ALA A 204 -7.86 -16.81 -10.11
C ALA A 204 -7.95 -18.08 -10.97
N ALA A 205 -7.01 -19.03 -10.79
CA ALA A 205 -7.02 -20.31 -11.52
C ALA A 205 -8.30 -21.11 -11.24
N ARG A 206 -8.74 -21.15 -9.97
CA ARG A 206 -9.98 -21.82 -9.59
C ARG A 206 -11.23 -21.18 -10.19
N ILE A 207 -11.32 -19.84 -10.07
CA ILE A 207 -12.50 -19.10 -10.53
C ILE A 207 -12.60 -19.10 -12.05
N TYR A 208 -11.51 -18.86 -12.76
CA TYR A 208 -11.54 -18.68 -14.21
C TYR A 208 -11.42 -19.98 -15.00
N PHE A 209 -10.72 -20.98 -14.48
CA PHE A 209 -10.40 -22.19 -15.24
C PHE A 209 -10.77 -23.49 -14.52
N ASN A 210 -11.38 -23.42 -13.33
CA ASN A 210 -11.71 -24.57 -12.50
C ASN A 210 -10.51 -25.52 -12.31
N THR A 211 -9.32 -24.94 -12.10
CA THR A 211 -8.06 -25.68 -11.92
C THR A 211 -7.23 -25.04 -10.82
N SER A 212 -6.14 -25.70 -10.40
CA SER A 212 -5.18 -25.09 -9.46
C SER A 212 -4.14 -24.26 -10.21
N ALA A 213 -3.50 -23.30 -9.49
CA ALA A 213 -2.38 -22.53 -10.03
C ALA A 213 -1.23 -23.42 -10.52
N ALA A 214 -1.00 -24.58 -9.89
CA ALA A 214 0.04 -25.54 -10.28
C ALA A 214 -0.24 -26.19 -11.65
N LYS A 215 -1.50 -26.30 -12.05
CA LYS A 215 -1.91 -27.02 -13.27
C LYS A 215 -2.23 -26.10 -14.46
N LEU A 216 -1.96 -24.80 -14.34
CA LEU A 216 -2.20 -23.86 -15.44
C LEU A 216 -1.39 -24.24 -16.68
N THR A 217 -2.07 -24.41 -17.80
CA THR A 217 -1.46 -24.63 -19.11
C THR A 217 -0.77 -23.37 -19.64
N PRO A 218 0.15 -23.43 -20.60
CA PRO A 218 0.78 -22.25 -21.21
C PRO A 218 -0.25 -21.22 -21.70
N ARG A 219 -1.33 -21.70 -22.31
CA ARG A 219 -2.40 -20.82 -22.81
C ARG A 219 -3.17 -20.14 -21.71
N GLN A 220 -3.58 -20.86 -20.65
CA GLN A 220 -4.28 -20.29 -19.50
C GLN A 220 -3.41 -19.28 -18.76
N ALA A 221 -2.15 -19.61 -18.54
CA ALA A 221 -1.15 -18.73 -17.92
C ALA A 221 -0.98 -17.42 -18.72
N SER A 222 -0.90 -17.51 -20.03
CA SER A 222 -0.76 -16.33 -20.90
C SER A 222 -2.01 -15.48 -20.94
N LEU A 223 -3.20 -16.09 -20.85
CA LEU A 223 -4.47 -15.38 -20.74
C LEU A 223 -4.56 -14.65 -19.41
N MET A 224 -4.15 -15.28 -18.29
CA MET A 224 -4.08 -14.60 -17.00
C MET A 224 -3.11 -13.42 -17.07
N ALA A 225 -1.89 -13.60 -17.58
CA ALA A 225 -0.94 -12.49 -17.69
C ALA A 225 -1.47 -11.34 -18.58
N ALA A 226 -2.20 -11.67 -19.63
CA ALA A 226 -2.75 -10.67 -20.57
C ALA A 226 -3.83 -9.74 -19.97
N VAL A 227 -4.49 -10.12 -18.89
CA VAL A 227 -5.51 -9.29 -18.24
C VAL A 227 -4.94 -8.35 -17.16
N LEU A 228 -3.71 -8.53 -16.71
CA LEU A 228 -3.08 -7.75 -15.64
C LEU A 228 -3.12 -6.21 -15.86
N PRO A 229 -2.99 -5.68 -17.09
CA PRO A 229 -3.08 -4.23 -17.28
C PRO A 229 -4.46 -3.64 -16.95
N ASN A 230 -5.53 -4.45 -16.97
CA ASN A 230 -6.89 -4.00 -16.65
C ASN A 230 -7.77 -5.14 -16.09
N PRO A 231 -7.44 -5.71 -14.92
CA PRO A 231 -8.06 -6.91 -14.39
C PRO A 231 -9.51 -6.69 -13.97
N LEU A 232 -9.92 -5.45 -13.70
CA LEU A 232 -11.30 -5.12 -13.36
C LEU A 232 -12.26 -5.19 -14.54
N LYS A 233 -11.75 -5.11 -15.78
CA LYS A 233 -12.54 -5.10 -17.01
C LYS A 233 -12.34 -6.33 -17.88
N TRP A 234 -11.18 -6.95 -17.82
CA TRP A 234 -10.82 -8.08 -18.68
C TRP A 234 -10.88 -9.39 -17.90
N ARG A 235 -11.37 -10.41 -18.58
CA ARG A 235 -11.49 -11.76 -18.02
C ARG A 235 -10.66 -12.74 -18.85
N PRO A 236 -9.87 -13.61 -18.20
CA PRO A 236 -9.04 -14.58 -18.92
C PRO A 236 -9.84 -15.78 -19.45
N ASP A 237 -10.97 -16.12 -18.84
CA ASP A 237 -11.88 -17.20 -19.24
C ASP A 237 -12.83 -16.80 -20.40
N TYR A 238 -13.05 -15.50 -20.57
CA TYR A 238 -13.84 -14.93 -21.68
C TYR A 238 -13.08 -13.79 -22.36
N PRO A 239 -11.94 -14.10 -23.04
CA PRO A 239 -11.04 -13.08 -23.55
C PRO A 239 -11.59 -12.44 -24.83
N GLY A 240 -11.66 -11.11 -24.85
CA GLY A 240 -11.91 -10.34 -26.07
C GLY A 240 -10.75 -10.47 -27.07
N ARG A 241 -10.95 -9.92 -28.28
CA ARG A 241 -9.96 -10.01 -29.38
C ARG A 241 -8.56 -9.54 -28.98
N TRP A 242 -8.48 -8.41 -28.27
CA TRP A 242 -7.19 -7.83 -27.83
C TRP A 242 -6.50 -8.75 -26.82
N VAL A 243 -7.21 -9.21 -25.77
CA VAL A 243 -6.65 -10.09 -24.74
C VAL A 243 -6.17 -11.41 -25.38
N SER A 244 -6.96 -11.98 -26.28
CA SER A 244 -6.59 -13.20 -27.00
C SER A 244 -5.35 -13.05 -27.87
N ALA A 245 -5.20 -11.90 -28.57
CA ALA A 245 -4.03 -11.61 -29.40
C ALA A 245 -2.80 -11.34 -28.52
N HIS A 246 -2.97 -10.57 -27.44
CA HIS A 246 -1.89 -10.26 -26.51
C HIS A 246 -1.39 -11.52 -25.79
N ALA A 247 -2.29 -12.40 -25.37
CA ALA A 247 -1.94 -13.67 -24.75
C ALA A 247 -1.09 -14.56 -25.67
N ARG A 248 -1.37 -14.61 -27.00
CA ARG A 248 -0.51 -15.35 -27.96
C ARG A 248 0.91 -14.76 -28.01
N THR A 249 1.03 -13.45 -27.95
CA THR A 249 2.37 -12.80 -27.91
C THR A 249 3.10 -13.12 -26.63
N ILE A 250 2.41 -13.12 -25.48
CA ILE A 250 2.98 -13.50 -24.18
C ILE A 250 3.42 -14.96 -24.21
N GLU A 251 2.57 -15.86 -24.69
CA GLU A 251 2.85 -17.29 -24.79
C GLU A 251 4.14 -17.56 -25.60
N ALA A 252 4.26 -16.92 -26.75
CA ALA A 252 5.48 -17.02 -27.57
C ALA A 252 6.74 -16.49 -26.83
N ARG A 253 6.63 -15.37 -26.12
CA ARG A 253 7.74 -14.76 -25.37
C ARG A 253 8.10 -15.54 -24.11
N SER A 254 7.13 -16.16 -23.45
CA SER A 254 7.34 -16.88 -22.20
C SER A 254 8.30 -18.07 -22.36
N ASN A 255 8.38 -18.65 -23.56
CA ASN A 255 9.32 -19.74 -23.87
C ASN A 255 10.79 -19.33 -23.77
N ALA A 256 11.09 -18.04 -23.91
CA ALA A 256 12.44 -17.50 -23.79
C ALA A 256 12.82 -17.12 -22.34
N VAL A 257 11.86 -17.18 -21.40
CA VAL A 257 12.10 -16.83 -20.01
C VAL A 257 12.71 -18.01 -19.26
N PHE A 258 13.94 -17.84 -18.80
CA PHE A 258 14.63 -18.81 -17.95
C PHE A 258 14.31 -18.50 -16.48
N LEU A 259 13.84 -19.52 -15.75
CA LEU A 259 13.46 -19.37 -14.33
C LEU A 259 14.59 -19.76 -13.35
N GLY A 260 15.69 -20.32 -13.85
CA GLY A 260 16.72 -20.89 -13.01
C GLY A 260 16.36 -22.28 -12.48
N LYS A 261 17.33 -22.97 -11.88
CA LYS A 261 17.17 -24.35 -11.37
C LYS A 261 16.13 -24.42 -10.24
N ASP A 262 16.14 -23.43 -9.35
CA ASP A 262 15.26 -23.36 -8.18
C ASP A 262 14.22 -22.23 -8.28
N GLY A 263 14.08 -21.62 -9.50
CA GLY A 263 13.19 -20.50 -9.84
C GLY A 263 13.26 -19.31 -8.88
N PRO A 264 12.68 -18.18 -9.25
CA PRO A 264 13.09 -17.40 -10.40
C PRO A 264 14.43 -16.75 -10.11
N CYS A 265 15.19 -16.68 -11.13
CA CYS A 265 16.56 -16.21 -11.22
C CYS A 265 17.63 -17.20 -10.74
N PRO A 266 18.71 -17.23 -11.48
CA PRO A 266 19.85 -18.11 -11.20
C PRO A 266 20.53 -17.80 -9.88
#